data_c4c7c735f4011b0be6e05cf826f4e6ab
#
_entry.id   c4c7c735f4011b0be6e05cf826f4e6ab
#
_cell.length_a   1.000
_cell.length_b   1.000
_cell.length_c   1.000
_cell.angle_alpha   90.00
_cell.angle_beta   90.00
_cell.angle_gamma   90.00
#
_symmetry.space_group_name_H-M   'P 1'
#
loop_
_entity.id
_entity.type
_entity.pdbx_description
1 polymer ?
#
loop_
_entity_poly.entity_id
_entity_poly.type
_entity_poly.pdbx_seq_one_letter_code
_entity_poly.pdbx_strand_id
1 'polypeptide(L)'
;MNSFKTKKHRFFALLTAAAMFVLTACGTGTNTSSNTSEDAIASESSETGVSESTASSENTTSTESTLVYGSADYTRINPAMDEHGEINTLLFDGLTAHDANGQVVPGLAESWDYDENTFTYTFHIREGIRWHDGEDMTADDVKFTFEAIMDPENGSENAPNYEDVEEITVLDDHTVAFKLKETNAAFPEYMTMAVLPKHLLEGEDMQESAFFRAPVGTGPYKLESWDEGQSIVLTKNENYYLGAPHIDTVIFKIVPDDNAQALQLSSGELDMALLDPKNAENFAESDTYTRYDMTTADYRGILFNFNNPYWTENRDIIPAICYGIDREAIINSVLLGQGMAAYSPLQRNIYNDENVNHYDYDPEKAREILESVGCTLNNDGYYERNGEEIGFTISVMSGEQDRIDIAQAASQQLNEIGIRCTVDIPVQMDWENQMACLIGWGSPFDADDHTYKVFGTGKGANYSSYSNEKVDEALAKARSTFDTDERRRYYAEFQEALAEDPAYAFICYIDANYVVNKKIHGITENTVLGHHGVGIFWNIQDWTIDA
;
A
#
# COMPACT_ATOMS: atom_id res chain seq x y z
N MET A 1 -28.51 10.61 -35.63
CA MET A 1 -27.75 10.00 -36.72
C MET A 1 -26.45 10.73 -36.84
N ASN A 2 -25.40 10.25 -36.16
CA ASN A 2 -24.01 10.50 -36.53
C ASN A 2 -23.16 9.42 -35.83
N SER A 3 -22.46 8.71 -36.68
CA SER A 3 -21.74 7.48 -36.42
C SER A 3 -20.41 7.80 -35.76
N PHE A 4 -20.15 7.30 -34.55
CA PHE A 4 -18.80 7.24 -33.98
C PHE A 4 -18.13 5.92 -34.40
N LYS A 5 -17.06 6.06 -35.17
CA LYS A 5 -16.19 4.96 -35.59
C LYS A 5 -15.20 4.66 -34.48
N THR A 6 -15.33 3.52 -33.83
CA THR A 6 -14.35 2.90 -32.94
C THR A 6 -13.11 2.49 -33.73
N LYS A 7 -11.96 3.05 -33.41
CA LYS A 7 -10.63 2.58 -33.83
C LYS A 7 -10.21 1.42 -32.90
N LYS A 8 -10.16 0.23 -33.45
CA LYS A 8 -9.53 -0.94 -32.80
C LYS A 8 -8.02 -0.81 -32.94
N HIS A 9 -7.31 -0.62 -31.84
CA HIS A 9 -5.86 -0.83 -31.79
C HIS A 9 -5.58 -2.33 -31.67
N ARG A 10 -4.82 -2.85 -32.62
CA ARG A 10 -4.31 -4.23 -32.63
C ARG A 10 -2.98 -4.21 -31.89
N PHE A 11 -2.94 -4.84 -30.71
CA PHE A 11 -1.69 -5.23 -30.07
C PHE A 11 -1.08 -6.41 -30.82
N PHE A 12 0.15 -6.25 -31.27
CA PHE A 12 1.00 -7.32 -31.82
C PHE A 12 1.79 -7.93 -30.66
N ALA A 13 1.46 -9.15 -30.28
CA ALA A 13 2.26 -9.94 -29.36
C ALA A 13 3.43 -10.53 -30.15
N LEU A 14 4.67 -10.17 -29.78
CA LEU A 14 5.88 -10.83 -30.25
C LEU A 14 6.18 -12.02 -29.31
N LEU A 15 5.93 -13.23 -29.78
CA LEU A 15 6.42 -14.46 -29.15
C LEU A 15 7.91 -14.61 -29.47
N THR A 16 8.77 -14.53 -28.46
CA THR A 16 10.15 -15.05 -28.55
C THR A 16 10.23 -16.40 -27.85
N ALA A 17 10.34 -17.45 -28.63
CA ALA A 17 10.61 -18.80 -28.16
C ALA A 17 12.09 -18.92 -27.77
N ALA A 18 12.39 -19.15 -26.48
CA ALA A 18 13.71 -19.56 -26.03
C ALA A 18 13.79 -21.10 -26.00
N ALA A 19 14.68 -21.64 -26.83
CA ALA A 19 14.93 -23.07 -26.94
C ALA A 19 15.77 -23.56 -25.74
N MET A 20 15.27 -24.58 -25.05
CA MET A 20 16.04 -25.39 -24.08
C MET A 20 17.10 -26.21 -24.81
N PHE A 21 18.36 -26.06 -24.42
CA PHE A 21 19.42 -27.06 -24.68
C PHE A 21 19.67 -27.85 -23.39
N VAL A 22 19.26 -29.11 -23.44
CA VAL A 22 19.70 -30.14 -22.49
C VAL A 22 21.04 -30.67 -22.97
N LEU A 23 22.10 -30.60 -22.16
CA LEU A 23 23.34 -31.32 -22.33
C LEU A 23 23.60 -32.19 -21.10
N THR A 24 23.30 -33.47 -21.28
CA THR A 24 23.78 -34.59 -20.44
C THR A 24 25.19 -34.92 -20.82
N ALA A 25 26.14 -34.94 -19.87
CA ALA A 25 27.39 -35.70 -20.00
C ALA A 25 27.83 -36.28 -18.66
N CYS A 26 27.72 -37.58 -18.53
CA CYS A 26 28.43 -38.41 -17.56
C CYS A 26 29.91 -38.50 -17.90
N GLY A 27 30.76 -38.54 -16.88
CA GLY A 27 32.18 -38.92 -17.07
C GLY A 27 32.91 -38.98 -15.74
N THR A 28 33.18 -40.19 -15.34
CA THR A 28 33.89 -40.72 -14.16
C THR A 28 35.38 -40.41 -14.17
N GLY A 29 35.96 -40.19 -12.96
CA GLY A 29 37.24 -40.89 -12.72
C GLY A 29 38.44 -40.11 -12.21
N THR A 30 38.78 -40.39 -10.94
CA THR A 30 40.07 -40.68 -10.30
C THR A 30 41.10 -39.58 -10.01
N ASN A 31 41.28 -39.44 -8.67
CA ASN A 31 42.51 -39.21 -7.89
C ASN A 31 43.84 -38.96 -8.61
N THR A 32 44.60 -37.99 -8.12
CA THR A 32 45.85 -38.25 -7.37
C THR A 32 46.49 -36.98 -6.79
N SER A 33 47.10 -37.21 -5.62
CA SER A 33 47.87 -36.32 -4.75
C SER A 33 49.17 -35.78 -5.37
N SER A 34 49.65 -34.66 -4.87
CA SER A 34 50.94 -34.49 -4.12
C SER A 34 51.42 -33.06 -4.20
N ASN A 35 51.53 -32.40 -3.07
CA ASN A 35 52.72 -32.11 -2.27
C ASN A 35 53.67 -31.02 -2.74
N THR A 36 53.83 -30.07 -1.75
CA THR A 36 55.06 -29.38 -1.31
C THR A 36 55.69 -28.35 -2.26
N SER A 37 55.99 -27.19 -1.82
CA SER A 37 56.99 -26.82 -0.79
C SER A 37 57.00 -25.30 -0.52
N GLU A 38 57.35 -25.02 0.72
CA GLU A 38 57.78 -23.78 1.33
C GLU A 38 58.89 -23.06 0.53
N ASP A 39 58.94 -21.71 0.66
CA ASP A 39 60.18 -21.06 1.08
C ASP A 39 59.92 -19.63 1.58
N ALA A 40 60.40 -19.40 2.79
CA ALA A 40 60.49 -18.12 3.51
C ALA A 40 61.86 -17.50 3.27
N ILE A 41 61.97 -16.16 3.30
CA ILE A 41 63.17 -15.37 3.74
C ILE A 41 62.67 -13.93 3.89
N ALA A 42 62.50 -13.38 5.04
CA ALA A 42 63.32 -12.73 6.10
C ALA A 42 63.94 -11.38 5.70
N SER A 43 63.45 -10.38 6.43
CA SER A 43 64.08 -9.21 7.11
C SER A 43 64.98 -8.26 6.30
N GLU A 44 64.73 -6.94 6.47
CA GLU A 44 65.65 -6.09 7.19
C GLU A 44 65.02 -4.74 7.60
N SER A 45 65.32 -4.36 8.85
CA SER A 45 64.96 -3.17 9.56
C SER A 45 65.89 -1.98 9.24
N SER A 46 65.39 -0.75 9.29
CA SER A 46 66.19 0.38 9.74
C SER A 46 65.34 1.44 10.43
N GLU A 47 65.60 1.61 11.70
CA GLU A 47 65.17 2.74 12.56
C GLU A 47 65.92 4.02 12.21
N THR A 48 65.23 5.17 12.32
CA THR A 48 65.67 6.46 12.85
C THR A 48 64.43 7.35 12.91
N GLY A 49 63.88 7.81 14.02
CA GLY A 49 64.44 8.55 15.11
C GLY A 49 63.64 9.88 15.26
N VAL A 50 62.64 9.89 16.16
CA VAL A 50 62.18 10.98 17.04
C VAL A 50 61.92 12.37 16.47
N SER A 51 60.65 12.83 16.55
CA SER A 51 60.31 14.09 17.26
C SER A 51 58.81 14.09 17.64
N GLU A 52 58.56 14.19 18.95
CA GLU A 52 57.26 14.46 19.55
C GLU A 52 56.75 15.84 19.15
N SER A 53 55.49 15.92 18.69
CA SER A 53 54.65 17.07 18.97
C SER A 53 53.23 16.56 19.23
N THR A 54 52.87 16.56 20.49
CA THR A 54 51.50 16.37 21.00
C THR A 54 50.57 17.44 20.45
N ALA A 55 49.66 17.03 19.59
CA ALA A 55 48.38 17.69 19.40
C ALA A 55 47.33 16.57 19.40
N SER A 56 46.68 16.40 20.54
CA SER A 56 45.49 15.61 20.68
C SER A 56 44.38 16.25 19.86
N SER A 57 44.19 15.80 18.65
CA SER A 57 42.89 15.86 17.98
C SER A 57 42.17 14.57 18.36
N GLU A 58 41.19 14.67 19.21
CA GLU A 58 40.17 13.65 19.33
C GLU A 58 39.51 13.47 17.93
N ASN A 59 40.01 12.51 17.21
CA ASN A 59 39.32 11.98 16.04
C ASN A 59 38.21 11.12 16.61
N THR A 60 37.07 11.72 16.96
CA THR A 60 35.80 10.99 17.00
C THR A 60 35.49 10.58 15.57
N THR A 61 35.93 9.38 15.17
CA THR A 61 35.33 8.66 14.08
C THR A 61 33.91 8.34 14.53
N SER A 62 32.95 9.20 14.20
CA SER A 62 31.53 8.81 14.23
C SER A 62 31.44 7.64 13.28
N THR A 63 31.19 6.44 13.78
CA THR A 63 30.75 5.32 12.95
C THR A 63 29.41 5.73 12.36
N GLU A 64 29.32 5.83 11.03
CA GLU A 64 28.06 6.14 10.32
C GLU A 64 26.98 5.15 10.76
N SER A 65 25.83 5.68 11.16
CA SER A 65 24.69 4.88 11.59
C SER A 65 23.95 4.35 10.36
N THR A 66 23.70 3.04 10.33
CA THR A 66 23.04 2.38 9.20
C THR A 66 21.85 1.54 9.66
N LEU A 67 20.73 1.71 8.99
CA LEU A 67 19.52 0.88 9.11
C LEU A 67 19.44 -0.03 7.87
N VAL A 68 19.38 -1.35 8.07
CA VAL A 68 19.17 -2.33 6.98
C VAL A 68 17.75 -2.89 7.07
N TYR A 69 16.91 -2.49 6.12
CA TYR A 69 15.51 -2.92 6.00
C TYR A 69 15.36 -3.99 4.93
N GLY A 70 14.73 -5.11 5.27
CA GLY A 70 14.37 -6.17 4.30
C GLY A 70 13.15 -5.75 3.48
N SER A 71 13.29 -5.73 2.16
CA SER A 71 12.28 -5.23 1.24
C SER A 71 12.09 -6.15 0.03
N ALA A 72 10.95 -6.04 -0.64
CA ALA A 72 10.80 -6.48 -2.03
C ALA A 72 11.55 -5.56 -2.98
N ASP A 73 11.75 -5.99 -4.23
CA ASP A 73 12.37 -5.14 -5.26
C ASP A 73 11.36 -4.16 -5.86
N TYR A 74 11.85 -3.03 -6.30
CA TYR A 74 11.09 -2.04 -7.03
C TYR A 74 11.45 -2.09 -8.51
N THR A 75 10.47 -2.08 -9.40
CA THR A 75 10.71 -1.93 -10.84
C THR A 75 11.08 -0.48 -11.17
N ARG A 76 10.45 0.46 -10.47
CA ARG A 76 10.66 1.91 -10.53
C ARG A 76 10.15 2.53 -9.22
N ILE A 77 10.55 3.76 -8.93
CA ILE A 77 10.03 4.57 -7.83
C ILE A 77 9.30 5.77 -8.44
N ASN A 78 7.98 5.64 -8.61
CA ASN A 78 7.14 6.63 -9.27
C ASN A 78 5.86 6.89 -8.47
N PRO A 79 5.92 7.74 -7.44
CA PRO A 79 4.79 7.97 -6.55
C PRO A 79 3.58 8.63 -7.23
N ALA A 80 3.78 9.30 -8.37
CA ALA A 80 2.67 9.91 -9.11
C ALA A 80 1.85 8.89 -9.90
N MET A 81 2.43 7.75 -10.27
CA MET A 81 1.76 6.73 -11.08
C MET A 81 1.30 5.54 -10.26
N ASP A 82 2.11 5.11 -9.28
CA ASP A 82 1.91 3.92 -8.47
C ASP A 82 1.49 4.32 -7.04
N GLU A 83 0.45 3.72 -6.49
CA GLU A 83 -0.12 4.11 -5.19
C GLU A 83 0.75 3.66 -3.99
N HIS A 84 1.61 2.64 -4.13
CA HIS A 84 2.28 1.97 -3.02
C HIS A 84 3.81 2.05 -3.07
N GLY A 85 4.42 2.27 -1.90
CA GLY A 85 5.86 2.19 -1.73
C GLY A 85 6.38 2.88 -0.47
N GLU A 86 6.86 2.11 0.52
CA GLU A 86 7.49 2.65 1.73
C GLU A 86 8.62 3.63 1.42
N ILE A 87 9.38 3.38 0.36
CA ILE A 87 10.53 4.20 -0.04
C ILE A 87 10.13 5.62 -0.47
N ASN A 88 8.87 5.81 -0.90
CA ASN A 88 8.38 7.11 -1.35
C ASN A 88 8.45 8.16 -0.23
N THR A 89 8.09 7.79 1.01
CA THR A 89 8.11 8.69 2.16
C THR A 89 9.52 9.12 2.59
N LEU A 90 10.55 8.37 2.18
CA LEU A 90 11.93 8.72 2.43
C LEU A 90 12.48 9.69 1.37
N LEU A 91 12.02 9.58 0.13
CA LEU A 91 12.55 10.32 -1.00
C LEU A 91 11.78 11.59 -1.33
N PHE A 92 10.48 11.62 -1.05
CA PHE A 92 9.57 12.69 -1.49
C PHE A 92 8.69 13.20 -0.37
N ASP A 93 8.21 14.44 -0.51
CA ASP A 93 7.19 15.04 0.34
C ASP A 93 6.01 15.53 -0.50
N GLY A 94 4.83 15.63 0.16
CA GLY A 94 3.63 16.28 -0.36
C GLY A 94 3.48 17.72 0.15
N LEU A 95 2.48 18.44 -0.36
CA LEU A 95 2.12 19.76 0.18
C LEU A 95 1.67 19.67 1.65
N THR A 96 1.02 18.56 1.99
CA THR A 96 0.61 18.20 3.36
C THR A 96 1.30 16.90 3.76
N ALA A 97 1.23 16.58 5.05
CA ALA A 97 1.73 15.34 5.64
C ALA A 97 0.73 14.87 6.70
N HIS A 98 0.99 13.72 7.34
CA HIS A 98 0.21 13.25 8.48
C HIS A 98 1.03 13.28 9.77
N ASP A 99 0.36 13.54 10.89
CA ASP A 99 0.95 13.35 12.21
C ASP A 99 0.75 11.92 12.74
N ALA A 100 1.23 11.65 13.96
CA ALA A 100 1.09 10.34 14.63
C ALA A 100 -0.36 9.86 14.80
N ASN A 101 -1.35 10.75 14.70
CA ASN A 101 -2.77 10.45 14.84
C ASN A 101 -3.48 10.37 13.49
N GLY A 102 -2.73 10.42 12.38
CA GLY A 102 -3.27 10.45 11.03
C GLY A 102 -3.99 11.76 10.68
N GLN A 103 -3.71 12.86 11.40
CA GLN A 103 -4.28 14.16 11.09
C GLN A 103 -3.42 14.89 10.07
N VAL A 104 -4.07 15.53 9.09
CA VAL A 104 -3.38 16.35 8.09
C VAL A 104 -2.68 17.53 8.73
N VAL A 105 -1.39 17.66 8.47
CA VAL A 105 -0.52 18.73 8.95
C VAL A 105 0.26 19.36 7.79
N PRO A 106 0.85 20.55 7.99
CA PRO A 106 1.73 21.16 6.99
C PRO A 106 2.93 20.28 6.60
N GLY A 107 3.11 20.09 5.29
CA GLY A 107 4.27 19.48 4.66
C GLY A 107 5.13 20.52 3.93
N LEU A 108 5.30 20.39 2.60
CA LEU A 108 5.93 21.41 1.76
C LEU A 108 5.19 22.75 1.81
N ALA A 109 3.85 22.72 1.94
CA ALA A 109 3.08 23.91 2.26
C ALA A 109 3.11 24.17 3.78
N GLU A 110 3.34 25.42 4.18
CA GLU A 110 3.27 25.81 5.60
C GLU A 110 1.83 26.07 6.06
N SER A 111 0.90 26.34 5.11
CA SER A 111 -0.52 26.59 5.36
C SER A 111 -1.32 26.50 4.07
N TRP A 112 -2.64 26.47 4.22
CA TRP A 112 -3.59 26.57 3.10
C TRP A 112 -4.86 27.28 3.54
N ASP A 113 -5.52 27.92 2.56
CA ASP A 113 -6.81 28.59 2.72
C ASP A 113 -7.85 27.93 1.81
N TYR A 114 -9.13 28.01 2.18
CA TYR A 114 -10.25 27.56 1.36
C TYR A 114 -11.27 28.67 1.18
N ASP A 115 -11.60 28.99 -0.09
CA ASP A 115 -12.69 29.90 -0.43
C ASP A 115 -13.93 29.10 -0.85
N GLU A 116 -14.95 29.08 0.02
CA GLU A 116 -16.21 28.37 -0.21
C GLU A 116 -17.05 28.92 -1.38
N ASN A 117 -16.82 30.18 -1.80
CA ASN A 117 -17.58 30.78 -2.90
C ASN A 117 -17.06 30.35 -4.28
N THR A 118 -15.79 29.97 -4.35
CA THR A 118 -15.12 29.57 -5.60
C THR A 118 -14.68 28.11 -5.56
N PHE A 119 -14.84 27.41 -4.44
CA PHE A 119 -14.35 26.04 -4.18
C PHE A 119 -12.84 25.91 -4.39
N THR A 120 -12.08 26.92 -3.94
CA THR A 120 -10.65 27.03 -4.23
C THR A 120 -9.83 26.85 -2.97
N TYR A 121 -8.92 25.87 -2.99
CA TYR A 121 -7.84 25.75 -2.03
C TYR A 121 -6.61 26.49 -2.53
N THR A 122 -6.00 27.29 -1.67
CA THR A 122 -4.74 28.01 -1.94
C THR A 122 -3.68 27.51 -0.97
N PHE A 123 -2.62 26.89 -1.48
CA PHE A 123 -1.51 26.37 -0.67
C PHE A 123 -0.34 27.35 -0.72
N HIS A 124 0.24 27.63 0.46
CA HIS A 124 1.41 28.49 0.64
C HIS A 124 2.64 27.63 0.90
N ILE A 125 3.53 27.54 -0.08
CA ILE A 125 4.72 26.70 -0.05
C ILE A 125 5.81 27.40 0.77
N ARG A 126 6.53 26.63 1.60
CA ARG A 126 7.66 27.15 2.38
C ARG A 126 8.75 27.69 1.47
N GLU A 127 9.38 28.79 1.87
CA GLU A 127 10.56 29.30 1.19
C GLU A 127 11.80 28.44 1.46
N GLY A 128 12.68 28.30 0.47
CA GLY A 128 14.00 27.68 0.61
C GLY A 128 14.01 26.15 0.59
N ILE A 129 12.91 25.52 0.21
CA ILE A 129 12.90 24.05 -0.06
C ILE A 129 13.70 23.78 -1.32
N ARG A 130 14.55 22.74 -1.26
CA ARG A 130 15.41 22.33 -2.38
C ARG A 130 15.23 20.87 -2.70
N TRP A 131 15.28 20.58 -3.98
CA TRP A 131 15.45 19.24 -4.48
C TRP A 131 16.80 18.63 -4.03
N HIS A 132 16.92 17.31 -4.03
CA HIS A 132 18.16 16.63 -3.67
C HIS A 132 19.38 17.01 -4.53
N ASP A 133 19.17 17.49 -5.75
CA ASP A 133 20.20 17.98 -6.67
C ASP A 133 20.58 19.45 -6.42
N GLY A 134 19.83 20.15 -5.57
CA GLY A 134 20.09 21.51 -5.12
C GLY A 134 19.31 22.62 -5.82
N GLU A 135 18.48 22.29 -6.84
CA GLU A 135 17.55 23.24 -7.45
C GLU A 135 16.44 23.63 -6.48
N ASP A 136 15.89 24.84 -6.61
CA ASP A 136 14.81 25.33 -5.77
C ASP A 136 13.46 24.67 -6.19
N MET A 137 12.67 24.21 -5.21
CA MET A 137 11.31 23.71 -5.44
C MET A 137 10.33 24.88 -5.49
N THR A 138 9.41 24.85 -6.46
CA THR A 138 8.44 25.93 -6.71
C THR A 138 7.01 25.42 -6.92
N ALA A 139 6.04 26.34 -6.95
CA ALA A 139 4.65 26.05 -7.27
C ALA A 139 4.44 25.47 -8.69
N ASP A 140 5.39 25.70 -9.61
CA ASP A 140 5.36 25.09 -10.94
C ASP A 140 5.58 23.57 -10.90
N ASP A 141 6.39 23.07 -9.95
CA ASP A 141 6.60 21.63 -9.74
C ASP A 141 5.32 20.96 -9.25
N VAL A 142 4.60 21.64 -8.34
CA VAL A 142 3.29 21.18 -7.84
C VAL A 142 2.31 21.06 -9.00
N LYS A 143 2.13 22.15 -9.77
CA LYS A 143 1.22 22.14 -10.91
C LYS A 143 1.57 21.05 -11.91
N PHE A 144 2.85 20.91 -12.26
CA PHE A 144 3.34 19.86 -13.16
C PHE A 144 2.95 18.46 -12.66
N THR A 145 3.18 18.16 -11.38
CA THR A 145 2.89 16.86 -10.77
C THR A 145 1.43 16.49 -10.91
N PHE A 146 0.54 17.37 -10.46
CA PHE A 146 -0.90 17.07 -10.46
C PHE A 146 -1.49 17.06 -11.87
N GLU A 147 -1.01 17.90 -12.80
CA GLU A 147 -1.39 17.80 -14.21
C GLU A 147 -0.95 16.46 -14.82
N ALA A 148 0.25 15.96 -14.47
CA ALA A 148 0.73 14.67 -14.95
C ALA A 148 -0.09 13.49 -14.38
N ILE A 149 -0.51 13.54 -13.11
CA ILE A 149 -1.39 12.54 -12.49
C ILE A 149 -2.75 12.52 -13.18
N MET A 150 -3.33 13.70 -13.43
CA MET A 150 -4.66 13.81 -14.02
C MET A 150 -4.70 13.54 -15.52
N ASP A 151 -3.55 13.50 -16.20
CA ASP A 151 -3.50 13.21 -17.65
C ASP A 151 -3.83 11.73 -17.88
N PRO A 152 -4.96 11.42 -18.57
CA PRO A 152 -5.36 10.04 -18.82
C PRO A 152 -4.37 9.26 -19.72
N GLU A 153 -3.48 9.95 -20.46
CA GLU A 153 -2.44 9.29 -21.26
C GLU A 153 -1.36 8.65 -20.36
N ASN A 154 -1.15 9.16 -19.16
CA ASN A 154 -0.21 8.64 -18.20
C ASN A 154 -0.74 7.42 -17.41
N GLY A 155 -2.06 7.27 -17.29
CA GLY A 155 -2.70 6.10 -16.66
C GLY A 155 -2.37 5.94 -15.17
N SER A 156 -2.28 7.06 -14.43
CA SER A 156 -2.02 7.06 -13.00
C SER A 156 -3.14 6.38 -12.20
N GLU A 157 -2.79 5.49 -11.27
CA GLU A 157 -3.71 4.90 -10.30
C GLU A 157 -4.27 5.93 -9.32
N ASN A 158 -3.55 7.06 -9.14
CA ASN A 158 -3.94 8.17 -8.27
C ASN A 158 -4.91 9.17 -8.92
N ALA A 159 -5.12 9.11 -10.24
CA ALA A 159 -5.99 10.05 -10.96
C ALA A 159 -7.41 10.18 -10.38
N PRO A 160 -8.07 9.11 -9.88
CA PRO A 160 -9.39 9.20 -9.27
C PRO A 160 -9.49 10.15 -8.06
N ASN A 161 -8.40 10.39 -7.35
CA ASN A 161 -8.37 11.29 -6.19
C ASN A 161 -8.53 12.76 -6.60
N TYR A 162 -8.24 13.10 -7.86
CA TYR A 162 -8.22 14.47 -8.38
C TYR A 162 -9.27 14.75 -9.45
N GLU A 163 -10.23 13.84 -9.65
CA GLU A 163 -11.27 13.99 -10.68
C GLU A 163 -12.14 15.26 -10.52
N ASP A 164 -12.20 15.82 -9.30
CA ASP A 164 -12.94 17.04 -9.00
C ASP A 164 -12.12 18.32 -9.22
N VAL A 165 -10.85 18.23 -9.51
CA VAL A 165 -10.01 19.41 -9.83
C VAL A 165 -10.43 19.97 -11.20
N GLU A 166 -10.83 21.24 -11.22
CA GLU A 166 -11.21 21.97 -12.43
C GLU A 166 -10.01 22.72 -13.04
N GLU A 167 -9.19 23.36 -12.19
CA GLU A 167 -8.07 24.19 -12.61
C GLU A 167 -6.97 24.25 -11.55
N ILE A 168 -5.71 24.25 -11.98
CA ILE A 168 -4.53 24.48 -11.13
C ILE A 168 -3.85 25.76 -11.61
N THR A 169 -3.76 26.76 -10.75
CA THR A 169 -3.18 28.06 -11.06
C THR A 169 -1.98 28.36 -10.16
N VAL A 170 -0.81 28.60 -10.76
CA VAL A 170 0.36 29.15 -10.07
C VAL A 170 0.16 30.66 -9.93
N LEU A 171 0.13 31.16 -8.70
CA LEU A 171 -0.05 32.58 -8.41
C LEU A 171 1.30 33.30 -8.30
N ASP A 172 2.29 32.63 -7.72
CA ASP A 172 3.70 33.01 -7.67
C ASP A 172 4.54 31.76 -7.36
N ASP A 173 5.87 31.90 -7.20
CA ASP A 173 6.81 30.77 -7.00
C ASP A 173 6.49 29.92 -5.76
N HIS A 174 5.75 30.46 -4.78
CA HIS A 174 5.42 29.81 -3.52
C HIS A 174 3.91 29.70 -3.24
N THR A 175 3.07 29.99 -4.24
CA THR A 175 1.61 29.96 -4.05
C THR A 175 0.92 29.27 -5.22
N VAL A 176 0.20 28.19 -4.94
CA VAL A 176 -0.58 27.44 -5.92
C VAL A 176 -2.04 27.32 -5.48
N ALA A 177 -2.97 27.50 -6.41
CA ALA A 177 -4.40 27.39 -6.18
C ALA A 177 -4.99 26.21 -6.96
N PHE A 178 -5.81 25.40 -6.28
CA PHE A 178 -6.60 24.30 -6.84
C PHE A 178 -8.07 24.69 -6.77
N LYS A 179 -8.67 24.94 -7.92
CA LYS A 179 -10.10 25.15 -8.03
C LYS A 179 -10.80 23.83 -8.25
N LEU A 180 -11.75 23.50 -7.39
CA LEU A 180 -12.55 22.29 -7.47
C LEU A 180 -13.91 22.56 -8.15
N LYS A 181 -14.56 21.51 -8.66
CA LYS A 181 -15.92 21.55 -9.20
C LYS A 181 -16.98 21.76 -8.13
N GLU A 182 -16.71 21.27 -6.92
CA GLU A 182 -17.55 21.33 -5.74
C GLU A 182 -16.72 21.31 -4.46
N THR A 183 -17.33 21.49 -3.30
CA THR A 183 -16.64 21.41 -2.00
C THR A 183 -16.16 19.98 -1.76
N ASN A 184 -14.87 19.85 -1.44
CA ASN A 184 -14.28 18.63 -0.91
C ASN A 184 -13.49 18.95 0.36
N ALA A 185 -14.05 18.64 1.52
CA ALA A 185 -13.41 18.93 2.81
C ALA A 185 -12.18 18.04 3.07
N ALA A 186 -12.09 16.89 2.39
CA ALA A 186 -10.95 15.99 2.47
C ALA A 186 -9.81 16.34 1.48
N PHE A 187 -9.95 17.38 0.65
CA PHE A 187 -8.97 17.70 -0.38
C PHE A 187 -7.54 17.87 0.15
N PRO A 188 -7.28 18.49 1.33
CA PRO A 188 -5.93 18.55 1.90
C PRO A 188 -5.31 17.17 2.20
N GLU A 189 -6.12 16.11 2.40
CA GLU A 189 -5.68 14.74 2.54
C GLU A 189 -4.94 14.23 1.30
N TYR A 190 -5.48 14.53 0.12
CA TYR A 190 -4.90 14.12 -1.16
C TYR A 190 -3.64 14.90 -1.55
N MET A 191 -3.33 15.98 -0.82
CA MET A 191 -2.12 16.79 -1.03
C MET A 191 -0.88 16.21 -0.32
N THR A 192 -1.00 15.07 0.37
CA THR A 192 0.13 14.25 0.82
C THR A 192 0.85 13.55 -0.33
N MET A 193 0.26 13.59 -1.52
CA MET A 193 0.88 13.11 -2.75
C MET A 193 2.23 13.75 -2.98
N ALA A 194 3.24 12.91 -3.25
CA ALA A 194 4.61 13.33 -3.53
C ALA A 194 4.68 14.30 -4.71
N VAL A 195 5.35 15.44 -4.50
CA VAL A 195 5.64 16.39 -5.59
C VAL A 195 6.87 15.93 -6.35
N LEU A 196 6.82 16.06 -7.69
CA LEU A 196 7.87 15.66 -8.63
C LEU A 196 8.59 16.85 -9.25
N PRO A 197 9.91 16.74 -9.55
CA PRO A 197 10.71 17.84 -10.11
C PRO A 197 10.41 18.07 -11.59
N LYS A 198 9.71 19.15 -11.90
CA LYS A 198 9.40 19.57 -13.28
C LYS A 198 10.66 19.69 -14.15
N HIS A 199 11.74 20.26 -13.61
CA HIS A 199 12.99 20.50 -14.35
C HIS A 199 13.66 19.22 -14.86
N LEU A 200 13.35 18.05 -14.29
CA LEU A 200 13.88 16.73 -14.71
C LEU A 200 12.87 15.92 -15.52
N LEU A 201 11.57 16.23 -15.42
CA LEU A 201 10.50 15.41 -15.98
C LEU A 201 9.67 16.08 -17.08
N GLU A 202 9.80 17.41 -17.27
CA GLU A 202 9.04 18.11 -18.32
C GLU A 202 9.39 17.58 -19.72
N GLY A 203 8.42 16.94 -20.35
CA GLY A 203 8.57 16.34 -21.69
C GLY A 203 9.09 14.90 -21.69
N GLU A 204 9.33 14.31 -20.50
CA GLU A 204 9.65 12.89 -20.34
C GLU A 204 8.38 12.03 -20.33
N ASP A 205 8.53 10.76 -20.62
CA ASP A 205 7.46 9.76 -20.47
C ASP A 205 7.30 9.40 -19.00
N MET A 206 6.13 9.63 -18.41
CA MET A 206 5.85 9.39 -17.01
C MET A 206 5.81 7.91 -16.64
N GLN A 207 5.79 6.99 -17.59
CA GLN A 207 5.83 5.55 -17.36
C GLN A 207 7.24 4.96 -17.52
N GLU A 208 8.05 5.52 -18.43
CA GLU A 208 9.29 4.89 -18.88
C GLU A 208 10.55 5.73 -18.61
N SER A 209 10.42 6.97 -18.07
CA SER A 209 11.58 7.83 -17.83
C SER A 209 12.62 7.19 -16.92
N ALA A 210 13.89 7.32 -17.30
CA ALA A 210 15.02 6.88 -16.49
C ALA A 210 15.11 7.58 -15.12
N PHE A 211 14.42 8.72 -14.95
CA PHE A 211 14.30 9.42 -13.68
C PHE A 211 13.83 8.48 -12.57
N PHE A 212 12.86 7.60 -12.84
CA PHE A 212 12.25 6.71 -11.84
C PHE A 212 13.17 5.55 -11.38
N ARG A 213 14.38 5.47 -11.97
CA ARG A 213 15.48 4.59 -11.50
C ARG A 213 16.58 5.38 -10.77
N ALA A 214 16.55 6.70 -10.84
CA ALA A 214 17.45 7.60 -10.14
C ALA A 214 16.68 8.84 -9.64
N PRO A 215 15.65 8.66 -8.78
CA PRO A 215 14.75 9.72 -8.39
C PRO A 215 15.45 10.81 -7.57
N VAL A 216 15.02 12.04 -7.82
CA VAL A 216 15.40 13.24 -7.08
C VAL A 216 14.14 13.80 -6.43
N GLY A 217 14.09 13.82 -5.11
CA GLY A 217 12.97 14.28 -4.30
C GLY A 217 13.34 15.45 -3.39
N THR A 218 12.44 15.76 -2.46
CA THR A 218 12.63 16.76 -1.40
C THR A 218 12.79 16.12 -0.03
N GLY A 219 12.58 14.80 0.09
CA GLY A 219 12.44 14.04 1.31
C GLY A 219 13.68 13.98 2.22
N PRO A 220 13.54 13.32 3.39
CA PRO A 220 14.60 13.23 4.39
C PRO A 220 15.82 12.44 3.93
N TYR A 221 15.70 11.58 2.93
CA TYR A 221 16.79 10.79 2.35
C TYR A 221 16.91 10.99 0.85
N LYS A 222 18.14 10.80 0.33
CA LYS A 222 18.49 10.88 -1.10
C LYS A 222 18.94 9.50 -1.59
N LEU A 223 18.62 9.18 -2.83
CA LEU A 223 19.17 7.99 -3.47
C LEU A 223 20.68 8.14 -3.66
N GLU A 224 21.46 7.20 -3.13
CA GLU A 224 22.90 7.07 -3.36
C GLU A 224 23.19 6.05 -4.49
N SER A 225 22.61 4.84 -4.38
CA SER A 225 22.77 3.80 -5.39
C SER A 225 21.58 2.85 -5.41
N TRP A 226 21.38 2.21 -6.57
CA TRP A 226 20.40 1.16 -6.76
C TRP A 226 20.99 0.02 -7.56
N ASP A 227 21.30 -1.08 -6.87
CA ASP A 227 21.74 -2.34 -7.45
C ASP A 227 20.54 -3.28 -7.60
N GLU A 228 20.04 -3.43 -8.82
CA GLU A 228 18.82 -4.19 -9.14
C GLU A 228 18.86 -5.61 -8.58
N GLY A 229 17.80 -6.01 -7.89
CA GLY A 229 17.68 -7.32 -7.24
C GLY A 229 18.60 -7.52 -6.02
N GLN A 230 19.32 -6.49 -5.56
CA GLN A 230 20.22 -6.57 -4.42
C GLN A 230 19.90 -5.55 -3.34
N SER A 231 20.00 -4.25 -3.65
CA SER A 231 19.76 -3.20 -2.66
C SER A 231 19.52 -1.82 -3.27
N ILE A 232 18.81 -0.98 -2.51
CA ILE A 232 18.71 0.46 -2.73
C ILE A 232 19.32 1.14 -1.51
N VAL A 233 20.32 1.98 -1.71
CA VAL A 233 21.03 2.70 -0.65
C VAL A 233 20.61 4.16 -0.67
N LEU A 234 20.16 4.64 0.48
CA LEU A 234 19.73 6.02 0.69
C LEU A 234 20.65 6.67 1.72
N THR A 235 21.08 7.90 1.49
CA THR A 235 21.82 8.73 2.43
C THR A 235 20.97 9.88 2.93
N LYS A 236 21.18 10.31 4.17
CA LYS A 236 20.40 11.41 4.75
C LYS A 236 20.52 12.70 3.95
N ASN A 237 19.43 13.44 3.88
CA ASN A 237 19.41 14.81 3.36
C ASN A 237 19.77 15.79 4.50
N GLU A 238 21.01 16.24 4.55
CA GLU A 238 21.47 17.17 5.59
C GLU A 238 20.75 18.53 5.54
N ASN A 239 20.11 18.85 4.40
CA ASN A 239 19.38 20.09 4.20
C ASN A 239 17.86 19.89 4.24
N TYR A 240 17.38 18.79 4.82
CA TYR A 240 15.95 18.53 4.94
C TYR A 240 15.26 19.65 5.72
N TYR A 241 14.17 20.19 5.20
CA TYR A 241 13.52 21.39 5.72
C TYR A 241 12.91 21.21 7.13
N LEU A 242 12.61 19.97 7.55
CA LEU A 242 12.16 19.64 8.90
C LEU A 242 13.31 19.24 9.84
N GLY A 243 14.56 19.31 9.38
CA GLY A 243 15.76 18.91 10.12
C GLY A 243 16.37 17.62 9.57
N ALA A 244 17.70 17.54 9.57
CA ALA A 244 18.41 16.38 9.05
C ALA A 244 18.10 15.12 9.87
N PRO A 245 17.87 13.95 9.23
CA PRO A 245 17.71 12.67 9.92
C PRO A 245 18.92 12.33 10.80
N HIS A 246 18.67 11.58 11.88
CA HIS A 246 19.74 11.12 12.78
C HIS A 246 20.47 9.89 12.23
N ILE A 247 19.78 9.03 11.46
CA ILE A 247 20.37 7.85 10.81
C ILE A 247 21.04 8.30 9.51
N ASP A 248 22.32 7.97 9.32
CA ASP A 248 23.11 8.45 8.18
C ASP A 248 22.72 7.72 6.88
N THR A 249 22.48 6.42 6.96
CA THR A 249 22.21 5.57 5.79
C THR A 249 21.04 4.61 6.04
N VAL A 250 20.14 4.49 5.08
CA VAL A 250 19.09 3.46 5.05
C VAL A 250 19.30 2.57 3.83
N ILE A 251 19.37 1.26 4.04
CA ILE A 251 19.55 0.27 2.99
C ILE A 251 18.29 -0.57 2.88
N PHE A 252 17.58 -0.47 1.77
CA PHE A 252 16.53 -1.41 1.37
C PHE A 252 17.23 -2.62 0.75
N LYS A 253 17.40 -3.68 1.53
CA LYS A 253 18.01 -4.94 1.04
C LYS A 253 16.92 -5.79 0.41
N ILE A 254 17.11 -6.15 -0.87
CA ILE A 254 16.08 -6.88 -1.62
C ILE A 254 16.09 -8.36 -1.22
N VAL A 255 15.05 -8.76 -0.50
CA VAL A 255 14.81 -10.12 0.00
C VAL A 255 13.31 -10.40 -0.10
N PRO A 256 12.79 -10.83 -1.24
CA PRO A 256 11.35 -10.90 -1.50
C PRO A 256 10.61 -12.07 -0.80
N ASP A 257 11.34 -12.98 -0.13
CA ASP A 257 10.78 -14.15 0.56
C ASP A 257 10.83 -13.96 2.07
N ASP A 258 9.70 -14.03 2.76
CA ASP A 258 9.57 -13.81 4.20
C ASP A 258 10.40 -14.78 5.05
N ASN A 259 10.53 -16.06 4.62
CA ASN A 259 11.39 -17.01 5.34
C ASN A 259 12.86 -16.60 5.22
N ALA A 260 13.28 -16.06 4.05
CA ALA A 260 14.63 -15.56 3.87
C ALA A 260 14.87 -14.28 4.68
N GLN A 261 13.89 -13.38 4.77
CA GLN A 261 13.95 -12.20 5.64
C GLN A 261 14.08 -12.60 7.11
N ALA A 262 13.25 -13.53 7.60
CA ALA A 262 13.31 -14.04 8.97
C ALA A 262 14.68 -14.69 9.29
N LEU A 263 15.28 -15.41 8.33
CA LEU A 263 16.62 -15.98 8.48
C LEU A 263 17.68 -14.88 8.58
N GLN A 264 17.61 -13.86 7.74
CA GLN A 264 18.56 -12.75 7.72
C GLN A 264 18.43 -11.84 8.95
N LEU A 265 17.23 -11.64 9.49
CA LEU A 265 17.04 -11.05 10.82
C LEU A 265 17.75 -11.90 11.87
N SER A 266 17.51 -13.21 11.90
CA SER A 266 18.12 -14.14 12.88
C SER A 266 19.65 -14.15 12.80
N SER A 267 20.25 -13.93 11.63
CA SER A 267 21.71 -13.84 11.44
C SER A 267 22.27 -12.44 11.71
N GLY A 268 21.43 -11.43 11.89
CA GLY A 268 21.84 -10.04 12.08
C GLY A 268 22.23 -9.33 10.78
N GLU A 269 21.83 -9.87 9.61
CA GLU A 269 22.03 -9.24 8.32
C GLU A 269 20.97 -8.19 7.99
N LEU A 270 19.80 -8.26 8.64
CA LEU A 270 18.76 -7.24 8.62
C LEU A 270 18.56 -6.67 10.02
N ASP A 271 18.27 -5.40 10.07
CA ASP A 271 17.88 -4.71 11.30
C ASP A 271 16.37 -4.67 11.48
N MET A 272 15.62 -4.69 10.38
CA MET A 272 14.17 -4.58 10.37
C MET A 272 13.57 -5.26 9.14
N ALA A 273 12.40 -5.86 9.30
CA ALA A 273 11.58 -6.37 8.20
C ALA A 273 10.10 -6.43 8.60
N LEU A 274 9.20 -6.33 7.61
CA LEU A 274 7.80 -6.68 7.70
C LEU A 274 7.67 -8.17 7.36
N LEU A 275 7.10 -8.97 8.25
CA LEU A 275 6.97 -10.42 8.09
C LEU A 275 5.52 -10.86 8.14
N ASP A 276 5.23 -12.00 7.52
CA ASP A 276 3.97 -12.70 7.76
C ASP A 276 3.84 -13.13 9.24
N PRO A 277 2.61 -13.38 9.74
CA PRO A 277 2.38 -13.74 11.14
C PRO A 277 3.17 -14.94 11.63
N LYS A 278 3.36 -15.96 10.79
CA LYS A 278 4.07 -17.18 11.12
C LYS A 278 5.57 -16.97 11.30
N ASN A 279 6.18 -16.17 10.45
CA ASN A 279 7.59 -15.84 10.53
C ASN A 279 7.87 -14.86 11.67
N ALA A 280 6.98 -13.88 11.90
CA ALA A 280 7.08 -12.93 13.01
C ALA A 280 7.00 -13.61 14.38
N GLU A 281 6.24 -14.71 14.52
CA GLU A 281 6.11 -15.47 15.78
C GLU A 281 7.46 -16.00 16.28
N ASN A 282 8.42 -16.27 15.40
CA ASN A 282 9.77 -16.70 15.79
C ASN A 282 10.54 -15.65 16.60
N PHE A 283 10.09 -14.40 16.60
CA PHE A 283 10.73 -13.28 17.29
C PHE A 283 9.97 -12.78 18.52
N ALA A 284 8.84 -13.42 18.90
CA ALA A 284 8.00 -13.03 20.03
C ALA A 284 8.76 -12.94 21.36
N GLU A 285 9.72 -13.84 21.59
CA GLU A 285 10.55 -13.91 22.80
C GLU A 285 12.04 -13.57 22.51
N SER A 286 12.32 -12.77 21.47
CA SER A 286 13.69 -12.44 21.06
C SER A 286 14.37 -11.48 22.05
N ASP A 287 15.62 -11.77 22.41
CA ASP A 287 16.45 -10.83 23.20
C ASP A 287 16.97 -9.67 22.36
N THR A 288 17.08 -9.83 21.04
CA THR A 288 17.71 -8.89 20.10
C THR A 288 16.70 -8.03 19.35
N TYR A 289 15.54 -8.58 19.07
CA TYR A 289 14.49 -7.92 18.28
C TYR A 289 13.24 -7.66 19.10
N THR A 290 12.50 -6.63 18.73
CA THR A 290 11.12 -6.38 19.18
C THR A 290 10.19 -6.69 18.02
N ARG A 291 9.13 -7.46 18.28
CA ARG A 291 8.01 -7.60 17.35
C ARG A 291 6.98 -6.52 17.66
N TYR A 292 6.63 -5.76 16.65
CA TYR A 292 5.57 -4.78 16.66
C TYR A 292 4.40 -5.30 15.84
N ASP A 293 3.31 -5.64 16.50
CA ASP A 293 2.04 -6.01 15.84
C ASP A 293 1.26 -4.71 15.60
N MET A 294 1.58 -4.04 14.51
CA MET A 294 1.04 -2.72 14.17
C MET A 294 -0.37 -2.88 13.60
N THR A 295 -1.31 -2.15 14.17
CA THR A 295 -2.66 -2.06 13.63
C THR A 295 -2.63 -1.42 12.24
N THR A 296 -3.37 -1.99 11.28
CA THR A 296 -3.56 -1.37 9.97
C THR A 296 -5.02 -1.00 9.72
N ALA A 297 -5.26 -0.08 8.80
CA ALA A 297 -6.58 0.15 8.23
C ALA A 297 -6.91 -0.80 7.08
N ASP A 298 -6.02 -1.74 6.77
CA ASP A 298 -6.11 -2.65 5.64
C ASP A 298 -7.09 -3.81 5.91
N TYR A 299 -8.28 -3.74 5.32
CA TYR A 299 -9.25 -4.82 5.42
C TYR A 299 -9.18 -5.79 4.24
N ARG A 300 -9.66 -7.00 4.47
CA ARG A 300 -9.89 -8.03 3.45
C ARG A 300 -11.38 -8.30 3.33
N GLY A 301 -11.87 -8.39 2.09
CA GLY A 301 -13.27 -8.69 1.81
C GLY A 301 -13.46 -9.33 0.44
N ILE A 302 -14.54 -10.07 0.30
CA ILE A 302 -14.99 -10.60 -0.99
C ILE A 302 -15.79 -9.51 -1.67
N LEU A 303 -15.22 -8.90 -2.71
CA LEU A 303 -15.88 -7.97 -3.62
C LEU A 303 -16.77 -8.76 -4.58
N PHE A 304 -18.02 -8.34 -4.76
CA PHE A 304 -18.94 -8.89 -5.77
C PHE A 304 -18.95 -8.00 -7.00
N ASN A 305 -18.73 -8.58 -8.19
CA ASN A 305 -18.73 -7.81 -9.44
C ASN A 305 -20.16 -7.71 -10.01
N PHE A 306 -20.84 -6.61 -9.75
CA PHE A 306 -22.22 -6.38 -10.21
C PHE A 306 -22.37 -6.19 -11.73
N ASN A 307 -21.26 -6.08 -12.48
CA ASN A 307 -21.30 -6.20 -13.95
C ASN A 307 -21.47 -7.66 -14.41
N ASN A 308 -21.12 -8.63 -13.56
CA ASN A 308 -21.33 -10.03 -13.89
C ASN A 308 -22.82 -10.36 -13.83
N PRO A 309 -23.42 -10.92 -14.91
CA PRO A 309 -24.87 -11.22 -14.98
C PRO A 309 -25.39 -12.11 -13.86
N TYR A 310 -24.55 -12.94 -13.26
CA TYR A 310 -24.91 -13.78 -12.13
C TYR A 310 -25.50 -12.98 -10.96
N TRP A 311 -24.91 -11.85 -10.62
CA TRP A 311 -25.37 -11.02 -9.50
C TRP A 311 -26.63 -10.22 -9.81
N THR A 312 -27.00 -10.05 -11.07
CA THR A 312 -28.29 -9.44 -11.43
C THR A 312 -29.47 -10.29 -10.93
N GLU A 313 -29.31 -11.61 -10.92
CA GLU A 313 -30.35 -12.57 -10.50
C GLU A 313 -30.15 -13.05 -9.05
N ASN A 314 -28.94 -12.91 -8.50
CA ASN A 314 -28.53 -13.53 -7.24
C ASN A 314 -28.03 -12.53 -6.17
N ARG A 315 -28.27 -11.21 -6.34
CA ARG A 315 -27.84 -10.20 -5.35
C ARG A 315 -28.48 -10.42 -3.97
N ASP A 316 -29.69 -10.96 -3.94
CA ASP A 316 -30.46 -11.24 -2.73
C ASP A 316 -29.88 -12.36 -1.84
N ILE A 317 -28.89 -13.16 -2.34
CA ILE A 317 -28.18 -14.15 -1.53
C ILE A 317 -26.95 -13.58 -0.82
N ILE A 318 -26.49 -12.37 -1.16
CA ILE A 318 -25.27 -11.80 -0.57
C ILE A 318 -25.33 -11.72 0.96
N PRO A 319 -26.46 -11.34 1.59
CA PRO A 319 -26.57 -11.39 3.05
C PRO A 319 -26.34 -12.80 3.63
N ALA A 320 -26.77 -13.87 2.93
CA ALA A 320 -26.50 -15.24 3.35
C ALA A 320 -25.00 -15.58 3.27
N ILE A 321 -24.29 -15.08 2.25
CA ILE A 321 -22.83 -15.21 2.15
C ILE A 321 -22.18 -14.52 3.33
N CYS A 322 -22.59 -13.30 3.68
CA CYS A 322 -22.04 -12.53 4.79
C CYS A 322 -22.22 -13.23 6.16
N TYR A 323 -23.40 -13.83 6.42
CA TYR A 323 -23.65 -14.62 7.65
C TYR A 323 -22.96 -15.98 7.65
N GLY A 324 -22.63 -16.52 6.47
CA GLY A 324 -22.02 -17.83 6.31
C GLY A 324 -20.52 -17.88 6.56
N ILE A 325 -19.85 -16.73 6.78
CA ILE A 325 -18.41 -16.61 6.98
C ILE A 325 -18.09 -16.44 8.46
N ASP A 326 -17.41 -17.43 9.06
CA ASP A 326 -16.84 -17.36 10.40
C ASP A 326 -15.49 -16.62 10.36
N ARG A 327 -15.56 -15.32 10.57
CA ARG A 327 -14.41 -14.41 10.52
C ARG A 327 -13.37 -14.74 11.58
N GLU A 328 -13.81 -15.03 12.81
CA GLU A 328 -12.93 -15.38 13.92
C GLU A 328 -12.17 -16.68 13.65
N ALA A 329 -12.83 -17.70 13.08
CA ALA A 329 -12.17 -18.92 12.68
C ALA A 329 -11.09 -18.68 11.60
N ILE A 330 -11.35 -17.79 10.62
CA ILE A 330 -10.37 -17.41 9.61
C ILE A 330 -9.18 -16.68 10.24
N ILE A 331 -9.43 -15.68 11.07
CA ILE A 331 -8.37 -14.91 11.75
C ILE A 331 -7.49 -15.84 12.58
N ASN A 332 -8.10 -16.74 13.36
CA ASN A 332 -7.34 -17.66 14.22
C ASN A 332 -6.55 -18.71 13.43
N SER A 333 -7.07 -19.20 12.30
CA SER A 333 -6.43 -20.29 11.55
C SER A 333 -5.44 -19.81 10.48
N VAL A 334 -5.69 -18.67 9.86
CA VAL A 334 -4.87 -18.10 8.77
C VAL A 334 -3.90 -17.05 9.31
N LEU A 335 -4.42 -16.09 10.11
CA LEU A 335 -3.65 -14.96 10.62
C LEU A 335 -3.09 -15.21 12.04
N LEU A 336 -3.19 -16.42 12.57
CA LEU A 336 -2.70 -16.81 13.91
C LEU A 336 -3.21 -15.89 15.04
N GLY A 337 -4.42 -15.32 14.87
CA GLY A 337 -5.05 -14.40 15.82
C GLY A 337 -4.64 -12.93 15.63
N GLN A 338 -3.88 -12.60 14.58
CA GLN A 338 -3.43 -11.23 14.30
C GLN A 338 -4.39 -10.56 13.31
N GLY A 339 -5.07 -9.54 13.82
CA GLY A 339 -6.13 -8.85 13.08
C GLY A 339 -7.44 -8.83 13.84
N MET A 340 -8.49 -8.33 13.21
CA MET A 340 -9.85 -8.30 13.79
C MET A 340 -10.92 -8.56 12.73
N ALA A 341 -12.07 -9.08 13.15
CA ALA A 341 -13.23 -9.28 12.28
C ALA A 341 -13.70 -7.94 11.67
N ALA A 342 -13.92 -7.94 10.35
CA ALA A 342 -14.38 -6.76 9.62
C ALA A 342 -15.87 -6.84 9.28
N TYR A 343 -16.57 -5.71 9.47
CA TYR A 343 -17.96 -5.53 9.05
C TYR A 343 -18.19 -4.22 8.28
N SER A 344 -17.21 -3.32 8.28
CA SER A 344 -17.26 -2.00 7.67
C SER A 344 -15.88 -1.59 7.17
N PRO A 345 -15.76 -0.73 6.14
CA PRO A 345 -14.47 -0.20 5.70
C PRO A 345 -13.90 0.87 6.64
N LEU A 346 -14.65 1.31 7.66
CA LEU A 346 -14.28 2.43 8.54
C LEU A 346 -14.02 2.03 10.01
N GLN A 347 -13.87 0.73 10.34
CA GLN A 347 -13.71 0.30 11.74
C GLN A 347 -12.44 0.84 12.41
N ARG A 348 -11.41 1.17 11.65
CA ARG A 348 -10.15 1.77 12.13
C ARG A 348 -10.13 3.29 11.95
N ASN A 349 -11.28 3.92 11.67
CA ASN A 349 -11.42 5.34 11.45
C ASN A 349 -12.28 5.99 12.55
N ILE A 350 -12.11 7.30 12.78
CA ILE A 350 -12.87 8.08 13.76
C ILE A 350 -14.38 8.16 13.44
N TYR A 351 -14.77 7.82 12.21
CA TYR A 351 -16.14 7.80 11.71
C TYR A 351 -16.79 6.41 11.73
N ASN A 352 -16.18 5.42 12.40
CA ASN A 352 -16.79 4.09 12.56
C ASN A 352 -18.18 4.19 13.23
N ASP A 353 -19.15 3.43 12.73
CA ASP A 353 -20.45 3.21 13.36
C ASP A 353 -20.59 1.74 13.80
N GLU A 354 -20.57 1.51 15.12
CA GLU A 354 -20.73 0.18 15.71
C GLU A 354 -22.17 -0.33 15.71
N ASN A 355 -23.16 0.49 15.30
CA ASN A 355 -24.57 0.12 15.33
C ASN A 355 -25.05 -0.54 14.03
N VAL A 356 -24.20 -0.66 13.01
CA VAL A 356 -24.54 -1.34 11.77
C VAL A 356 -24.62 -2.85 11.95
N ASN A 357 -25.25 -3.54 10.98
CA ASN A 357 -25.28 -5.00 10.99
C ASN A 357 -23.88 -5.59 10.73
N HIS A 358 -23.30 -6.28 11.72
CA HIS A 358 -21.96 -6.88 11.62
C HIS A 358 -21.93 -8.18 10.82
N TYR A 359 -23.10 -8.77 10.52
CA TYR A 359 -23.17 -10.09 9.90
C TYR A 359 -22.40 -11.16 10.70
N ASP A 360 -22.60 -11.17 12.03
CA ASP A 360 -22.01 -12.20 12.90
C ASP A 360 -22.31 -13.60 12.37
N TYR A 361 -21.33 -14.50 12.46
CA TYR A 361 -21.45 -15.86 11.92
C TYR A 361 -22.70 -16.57 12.42
N ASP A 362 -23.61 -16.85 11.52
CA ASP A 362 -24.87 -17.56 11.76
C ASP A 362 -25.25 -18.41 10.53
N PRO A 363 -24.73 -19.65 10.45
CA PRO A 363 -24.98 -20.51 9.29
C PRO A 363 -26.46 -20.96 9.19
N GLU A 364 -27.22 -20.93 10.29
CA GLU A 364 -28.65 -21.23 10.26
C GLU A 364 -29.42 -20.07 9.60
N LYS A 365 -29.13 -18.85 10.03
CA LYS A 365 -29.69 -17.63 9.41
C LYS A 365 -29.32 -17.51 7.93
N ALA A 366 -28.08 -17.88 7.55
CA ALA A 366 -27.67 -17.92 6.16
C ALA A 366 -28.55 -18.86 5.32
N ARG A 367 -28.84 -20.06 5.83
CA ARG A 367 -29.76 -21.01 5.18
C ARG A 367 -31.19 -20.50 5.13
N GLU A 368 -31.69 -19.91 6.21
CA GLU A 368 -33.04 -19.30 6.24
C GLU A 368 -33.18 -18.20 5.18
N ILE A 369 -32.14 -17.36 4.97
CA ILE A 369 -32.15 -16.36 3.93
C ILE A 369 -32.23 -17.01 2.54
N LEU A 370 -31.38 -18.01 2.26
CA LEU A 370 -31.41 -18.74 0.98
C LEU A 370 -32.80 -19.34 0.70
N GLU A 371 -33.42 -19.96 1.69
CA GLU A 371 -34.77 -20.52 1.56
C GLU A 371 -35.82 -19.43 1.34
N SER A 372 -35.70 -18.30 2.04
CA SER A 372 -36.63 -17.17 1.93
C SER A 372 -36.66 -16.52 0.54
N VAL A 373 -35.51 -16.55 -0.17
CA VAL A 373 -35.38 -16.04 -1.53
C VAL A 373 -35.65 -17.11 -2.61
N GLY A 374 -36.18 -18.25 -2.19
CA GLY A 374 -36.66 -19.32 -3.09
C GLY A 374 -35.62 -20.35 -3.50
N CYS A 375 -34.50 -20.42 -2.82
CA CYS A 375 -33.53 -21.50 -3.01
C CYS A 375 -34.01 -22.77 -2.31
N THR A 376 -33.69 -23.94 -2.85
CA THR A 376 -33.99 -25.24 -2.28
C THR A 376 -32.75 -26.14 -2.28
N LEU A 377 -32.60 -26.96 -1.24
CA LEU A 377 -31.44 -27.84 -1.13
C LEU A 377 -31.58 -29.03 -2.07
N ASN A 378 -30.57 -29.28 -2.91
CA ASN A 378 -30.55 -30.43 -3.80
C ASN A 378 -30.01 -31.71 -3.09
N ASN A 379 -29.97 -32.85 -3.80
CA ASN A 379 -29.53 -34.13 -3.24
C ASN A 379 -28.04 -34.18 -2.87
N ASP A 380 -27.22 -33.28 -3.43
CA ASP A 380 -25.78 -33.20 -3.20
C ASP A 380 -25.43 -32.24 -2.06
N GLY A 381 -26.46 -31.62 -1.43
CA GLY A 381 -26.28 -30.73 -0.28
C GLY A 381 -26.01 -29.27 -0.66
N TYR A 382 -26.26 -28.89 -1.91
CA TYR A 382 -26.12 -27.50 -2.35
C TYR A 382 -27.50 -26.88 -2.64
N TYR A 383 -27.60 -25.59 -2.39
CA TYR A 383 -28.80 -24.82 -2.76
C TYR A 383 -28.87 -24.63 -4.28
N GLU A 384 -30.06 -24.70 -4.79
CA GLU A 384 -30.40 -24.41 -6.20
C GLU A 384 -31.60 -23.48 -6.29
N ARG A 385 -31.66 -22.67 -7.34
CA ARG A 385 -32.79 -21.81 -7.68
C ARG A 385 -33.09 -21.95 -9.18
N ASN A 386 -34.35 -22.21 -9.55
CA ASN A 386 -34.76 -22.45 -10.93
C ASN A 386 -34.05 -23.62 -11.63
N GLY A 387 -33.52 -24.58 -10.89
CA GLY A 387 -32.78 -25.72 -11.41
C GLY A 387 -31.29 -25.48 -11.67
N GLU A 388 -30.76 -24.33 -11.24
CA GLU A 388 -29.33 -24.00 -11.28
C GLU A 388 -28.79 -23.91 -9.86
N GLU A 389 -27.60 -24.49 -9.61
CA GLU A 389 -26.94 -24.43 -8.29
C GLU A 389 -26.53 -22.99 -7.98
N ILE A 390 -26.74 -22.59 -6.74
CA ILE A 390 -26.23 -21.34 -6.19
C ILE A 390 -24.73 -21.51 -5.96
N GLY A 391 -23.92 -20.74 -6.68
CA GLY A 391 -22.49 -20.84 -6.55
C GLY A 391 -21.72 -19.78 -7.34
N PHE A 392 -20.50 -19.48 -6.89
CA PHE A 392 -19.63 -18.51 -7.53
C PHE A 392 -18.17 -18.84 -7.29
N THR A 393 -17.29 -18.16 -8.01
CA THR A 393 -15.83 -18.27 -7.89
C THR A 393 -15.27 -16.99 -7.30
N ILE A 394 -14.37 -17.12 -6.32
CA ILE A 394 -13.56 -16.04 -5.77
C ILE A 394 -12.21 -16.08 -6.49
N SER A 395 -11.87 -15.02 -7.22
CA SER A 395 -10.57 -14.89 -7.88
C SER A 395 -9.59 -14.18 -6.93
N VAL A 396 -8.35 -14.69 -6.84
CA VAL A 396 -7.26 -14.09 -6.06
C VAL A 396 -6.00 -14.11 -6.90
N MET A 397 -5.28 -12.99 -7.00
CA MET A 397 -4.05 -12.95 -7.81
C MET A 397 -2.98 -13.89 -7.25
N SER A 398 -2.25 -14.53 -8.16
CA SER A 398 -1.11 -15.37 -7.80
C SER A 398 -0.02 -14.55 -7.11
N GLY A 399 0.57 -15.09 -6.03
CA GLY A 399 1.59 -14.40 -5.24
C GLY A 399 1.07 -13.75 -3.96
N GLU A 400 -0.25 -13.60 -3.80
CA GLU A 400 -0.88 -13.03 -2.60
C GLU A 400 -1.35 -14.15 -1.66
N GLN A 401 -0.38 -14.82 -0.99
CA GLN A 401 -0.66 -16.07 -0.26
C GLN A 401 -1.69 -15.89 0.86
N ASP A 402 -1.62 -14.85 1.66
CA ASP A 402 -2.58 -14.59 2.74
C ASP A 402 -4.00 -14.43 2.22
N ARG A 403 -4.18 -13.70 1.10
CA ARG A 403 -5.47 -13.56 0.45
C ARG A 403 -5.98 -14.88 -0.11
N ILE A 404 -5.07 -15.71 -0.67
CA ILE A 404 -5.42 -17.06 -1.16
C ILE A 404 -5.93 -17.92 -0.01
N ASP A 405 -5.24 -17.93 1.12
CA ASP A 405 -5.59 -18.74 2.28
C ASP A 405 -6.91 -18.27 2.93
N ILE A 406 -7.14 -16.96 3.03
CA ILE A 406 -8.42 -16.38 3.48
C ILE A 406 -9.57 -16.79 2.54
N ALA A 407 -9.37 -16.67 1.22
CA ALA A 407 -10.40 -17.03 0.24
C ALA A 407 -10.73 -18.53 0.27
N GLN A 408 -9.73 -19.40 0.45
CA GLN A 408 -9.92 -20.84 0.57
C GLN A 408 -10.70 -21.20 1.83
N ALA A 409 -10.39 -20.56 2.97
CA ALA A 409 -11.12 -20.76 4.22
C ALA A 409 -12.58 -20.30 4.10
N ALA A 410 -12.82 -19.11 3.55
CA ALA A 410 -14.17 -18.60 3.28
C ALA A 410 -14.96 -19.51 2.31
N SER A 411 -14.30 -19.96 1.23
CA SER A 411 -14.90 -20.91 0.28
C SER A 411 -15.32 -22.21 0.95
N GLN A 412 -14.49 -22.78 1.82
CA GLN A 412 -14.85 -23.99 2.57
C GLN A 412 -16.10 -23.77 3.42
N GLN A 413 -16.16 -22.69 4.19
CA GLN A 413 -17.30 -22.36 5.07
C GLN A 413 -18.59 -22.17 4.25
N LEU A 414 -18.52 -21.51 3.11
CA LEU A 414 -19.67 -21.32 2.22
C LEU A 414 -20.16 -22.66 1.64
N ASN A 415 -19.26 -23.57 1.30
CA ASN A 415 -19.63 -24.93 0.89
C ASN A 415 -20.34 -25.72 2.01
N GLU A 416 -19.96 -25.53 3.28
CA GLU A 416 -20.58 -26.17 4.45
C GLU A 416 -22.03 -25.70 4.67
N ILE A 417 -22.37 -24.48 4.27
CA ILE A 417 -23.74 -23.97 4.32
C ILE A 417 -24.56 -24.28 3.07
N GLY A 418 -23.93 -24.89 2.05
CA GLY A 418 -24.60 -25.31 0.82
C GLY A 418 -24.53 -24.29 -0.34
N ILE A 419 -23.65 -23.32 -0.29
CA ILE A 419 -23.31 -22.43 -1.42
C ILE A 419 -22.04 -22.99 -2.08
N ARG A 420 -22.13 -23.34 -3.38
CA ARG A 420 -20.97 -23.87 -4.11
C ARG A 420 -19.97 -22.77 -4.39
N CYS A 421 -18.97 -22.63 -3.55
CA CYS A 421 -17.90 -21.64 -3.68
C CYS A 421 -16.58 -22.31 -4.10
N THR A 422 -15.90 -21.73 -5.09
CA THR A 422 -14.57 -22.16 -5.54
C THR A 422 -13.60 -20.99 -5.53
N VAL A 423 -12.31 -21.27 -5.52
CA VAL A 423 -11.24 -20.25 -5.61
C VAL A 423 -10.43 -20.53 -6.86
N ASP A 424 -10.20 -19.52 -7.68
CA ASP A 424 -9.23 -19.54 -8.78
C ASP A 424 -8.10 -18.52 -8.52
N ILE A 425 -6.90 -18.84 -9.06
CA ILE A 425 -5.68 -18.08 -8.77
C ILE A 425 -5.04 -17.66 -10.11
N PRO A 426 -5.59 -16.63 -10.77
CA PRO A 426 -5.04 -16.13 -12.02
C PRO A 426 -3.72 -15.35 -11.80
N VAL A 427 -2.86 -15.34 -12.84
CA VAL A 427 -1.66 -14.49 -12.86
C VAL A 427 -2.02 -13.01 -13.05
N GLN A 428 -3.15 -12.76 -13.73
CA GLN A 428 -3.68 -11.42 -13.98
C GLN A 428 -5.19 -11.44 -13.77
N MET A 429 -5.72 -10.49 -13.00
CA MET A 429 -7.15 -10.40 -12.72
C MET A 429 -7.95 -9.98 -13.98
N ASP A 430 -9.04 -10.68 -14.25
CA ASP A 430 -10.04 -10.26 -15.22
C ASP A 430 -11.12 -9.42 -14.50
N TRP A 431 -10.82 -8.14 -14.31
CA TRP A 431 -11.70 -7.21 -13.61
C TRP A 431 -13.08 -7.04 -14.24
N GLU A 432 -13.21 -7.31 -15.54
CA GLU A 432 -14.47 -7.16 -16.27
C GLU A 432 -15.40 -8.35 -16.06
N ASN A 433 -14.89 -9.59 -16.07
CA ASN A 433 -15.71 -10.79 -16.14
C ASN A 433 -15.68 -11.69 -14.90
N GLN A 434 -14.74 -11.50 -13.95
CA GLN A 434 -14.71 -12.28 -12.70
C GLN A 434 -16.06 -12.16 -11.96
N MET A 435 -16.47 -13.19 -11.20
CA MET A 435 -17.71 -13.15 -10.41
C MET A 435 -17.53 -12.41 -9.10
N ALA A 436 -16.46 -12.75 -8.39
CA ALA A 436 -16.07 -12.14 -7.14
C ALA A 436 -14.55 -12.21 -7.00
N CYS A 437 -13.94 -11.31 -6.25
CA CYS A 437 -12.52 -11.41 -5.92
C CYS A 437 -12.27 -11.08 -4.45
N LEU A 438 -11.23 -11.68 -3.86
CA LEU A 438 -10.75 -11.23 -2.56
C LEU A 438 -9.83 -10.05 -2.77
N ILE A 439 -10.21 -8.92 -2.19
CA ILE A 439 -9.49 -7.65 -2.30
C ILE A 439 -9.18 -7.10 -0.92
N GLY A 440 -8.19 -6.23 -0.83
CA GLY A 440 -7.91 -5.41 0.33
C GLY A 440 -7.90 -3.94 -0.04
N TRP A 441 -8.38 -3.14 0.87
CA TRP A 441 -8.34 -1.68 0.85
C TRP A 441 -8.18 -1.15 2.26
N GLY A 442 -7.81 0.10 2.38
CA GLY A 442 -7.86 0.78 3.63
C GLY A 442 -6.91 1.97 3.70
N SER A 443 -7.39 3.04 4.33
CA SER A 443 -6.60 4.20 4.69
C SER A 443 -6.85 4.52 6.17
N PRO A 444 -5.81 4.77 6.96
CA PRO A 444 -5.95 5.18 8.35
C PRO A 444 -6.34 6.65 8.49
N PHE A 445 -6.36 7.38 7.39
CA PHE A 445 -6.48 8.83 7.31
C PHE A 445 -7.94 9.29 7.16
N ASP A 446 -8.22 10.24 6.28
CA ASP A 446 -9.59 10.69 6.07
C ASP A 446 -10.45 9.57 5.46
N ALA A 447 -11.68 9.42 5.98
CA ALA A 447 -12.60 8.39 5.51
C ALA A 447 -12.98 8.54 4.03
N ASP A 448 -12.89 9.74 3.45
CA ASP A 448 -13.18 9.98 2.04
C ASP A 448 -12.22 9.22 1.11
N ASP A 449 -10.96 9.07 1.53
CA ASP A 449 -9.90 8.49 0.70
C ASP A 449 -10.25 7.11 0.15
N HIS A 450 -10.77 6.21 0.99
CA HIS A 450 -11.13 4.84 0.54
C HIS A 450 -12.64 4.52 0.60
N THR A 451 -13.51 5.54 0.69
CA THR A 451 -14.96 5.33 0.61
C THR A 451 -15.56 5.89 -0.67
N TYR A 452 -15.30 7.16 -0.98
CA TYR A 452 -15.89 7.84 -2.12
C TYR A 452 -15.49 7.20 -3.45
N LYS A 453 -14.20 6.99 -3.70
CA LYS A 453 -13.70 6.39 -4.94
C LYS A 453 -14.02 4.90 -5.07
N VAL A 454 -14.23 4.18 -3.94
CA VAL A 454 -14.42 2.73 -3.91
C VAL A 454 -15.89 2.32 -3.96
N PHE A 455 -16.77 3.05 -3.27
CA PHE A 455 -18.21 2.71 -3.16
C PHE A 455 -19.13 3.66 -3.92
N GLY A 456 -18.66 4.83 -4.35
CA GLY A 456 -19.44 5.78 -5.14
C GLY A 456 -19.74 5.24 -6.55
N THR A 457 -20.98 5.45 -7.00
CA THR A 457 -21.41 4.99 -8.33
C THR A 457 -20.55 5.59 -9.44
N GLY A 458 -19.95 4.72 -10.27
CA GLY A 458 -19.15 5.09 -11.42
C GLY A 458 -17.80 5.74 -11.09
N LYS A 459 -17.33 5.65 -9.85
CA LYS A 459 -16.02 6.15 -9.42
C LYS A 459 -14.88 5.22 -9.85
N GLY A 460 -13.68 5.78 -9.96
CA GLY A 460 -12.54 5.14 -10.61
C GLY A 460 -12.04 3.85 -9.94
N ALA A 461 -12.14 3.74 -8.62
CA ALA A 461 -11.74 2.54 -7.87
C ALA A 461 -12.93 1.64 -7.48
N ASN A 462 -14.13 1.90 -8.00
CA ASN A 462 -15.31 1.06 -7.78
C ASN A 462 -15.28 -0.19 -8.68
N TYR A 463 -14.35 -1.10 -8.40
CA TYR A 463 -14.18 -2.36 -9.15
C TYR A 463 -15.36 -3.32 -9.01
N SER A 464 -16.24 -3.13 -8.01
CA SER A 464 -17.48 -3.89 -7.87
C SER A 464 -18.57 -3.47 -8.85
N SER A 465 -18.45 -2.30 -9.48
CA SER A 465 -19.53 -1.65 -10.22
C SER A 465 -20.80 -1.48 -9.37
N TYR A 466 -20.59 -1.28 -8.07
CA TYR A 466 -21.66 -1.05 -7.11
C TYR A 466 -22.36 0.27 -7.38
N SER A 467 -23.67 0.29 -7.15
CA SER A 467 -24.48 1.50 -7.27
C SER A 467 -25.60 1.46 -6.24
N ASN A 468 -25.64 2.49 -5.39
CA ASN A 468 -26.67 2.67 -4.38
C ASN A 468 -26.85 4.16 -4.09
N GLU A 469 -28.04 4.70 -4.38
CA GLU A 469 -28.35 6.12 -4.23
C GLU A 469 -28.15 6.65 -2.80
N LYS A 470 -28.46 5.83 -1.78
CA LYS A 470 -28.25 6.23 -0.35
C LYS A 470 -26.75 6.35 -0.03
N VAL A 471 -25.94 5.44 -0.55
CA VAL A 471 -24.48 5.48 -0.40
C VAL A 471 -23.91 6.72 -1.08
N ASP A 472 -24.29 6.97 -2.33
CA ASP A 472 -23.85 8.14 -3.08
C ASP A 472 -24.20 9.46 -2.39
N GLU A 473 -25.45 9.59 -1.91
CA GLU A 473 -25.88 10.78 -1.17
C GLU A 473 -25.12 10.98 0.15
N ALA A 474 -24.91 9.91 0.91
CA ALA A 474 -24.21 9.98 2.19
C ALA A 474 -22.75 10.39 1.99
N LEU A 475 -22.04 9.78 1.05
CA LEU A 475 -20.66 10.11 0.73
C LEU A 475 -20.51 11.54 0.20
N ALA A 476 -21.38 11.99 -0.72
CA ALA A 476 -21.36 13.35 -1.23
C ALA A 476 -21.58 14.39 -0.12
N LYS A 477 -22.50 14.14 0.83
CA LYS A 477 -22.74 15.01 1.99
C LYS A 477 -21.55 15.03 2.94
N ALA A 478 -20.95 13.86 3.26
CA ALA A 478 -19.78 13.77 4.11
C ALA A 478 -18.59 14.55 3.54
N ARG A 479 -18.41 14.49 2.22
CA ARG A 479 -17.35 15.18 1.48
C ARG A 479 -17.55 16.70 1.44
N SER A 480 -18.80 17.17 1.44
CA SER A 480 -19.14 18.58 1.25
C SER A 480 -19.19 19.41 2.53
N THR A 481 -18.93 18.85 3.71
CA THR A 481 -18.93 19.58 4.99
C THR A 481 -17.61 19.44 5.75
N PHE A 482 -17.20 20.55 6.41
CA PHE A 482 -16.03 20.58 7.31
C PHE A 482 -16.41 20.27 8.78
N ASP A 483 -17.68 20.18 9.10
CA ASP A 483 -18.14 19.88 10.45
C ASP A 483 -17.99 18.40 10.75
N THR A 484 -17.14 18.05 11.72
CA THR A 484 -16.80 16.67 12.09
C THR A 484 -18.02 15.87 12.56
N ASP A 485 -18.96 16.50 13.28
CA ASP A 485 -20.16 15.82 13.77
C ASP A 485 -21.14 15.55 12.63
N GLU A 486 -21.26 16.47 11.66
CA GLU A 486 -22.04 16.24 10.45
C GLU A 486 -21.39 15.15 9.58
N ARG A 487 -20.07 15.17 9.39
CA ARG A 487 -19.35 14.09 8.67
C ARG A 487 -19.60 12.73 9.34
N ARG A 488 -19.51 12.66 10.68
CA ARG A 488 -19.79 11.44 11.44
C ARG A 488 -21.19 10.90 11.15
N ARG A 489 -22.19 11.76 11.13
CA ARG A 489 -23.57 11.37 10.80
C ARG A 489 -23.67 10.81 9.38
N TYR A 490 -23.07 11.48 8.41
CA TYR A 490 -23.14 11.04 7.01
C TYR A 490 -22.37 9.75 6.78
N TYR A 491 -21.21 9.56 7.42
CA TYR A 491 -20.51 8.28 7.36
C TYR A 491 -21.25 7.15 8.09
N ALA A 492 -22.04 7.44 9.11
CA ALA A 492 -22.94 6.45 9.69
C ALA A 492 -24.06 6.08 8.70
N GLU A 493 -24.72 7.07 8.06
CA GLU A 493 -25.71 6.82 7.00
C GLU A 493 -25.13 5.98 5.83
N PHE A 494 -23.87 6.24 5.45
CA PHE A 494 -23.14 5.44 4.46
C PHE A 494 -22.96 3.98 4.92
N GLN A 495 -22.45 3.77 6.13
CA GLN A 495 -22.19 2.42 6.67
C GLN A 495 -23.50 1.64 6.85
N GLU A 496 -24.59 2.28 7.31
CA GLU A 496 -25.91 1.68 7.39
C GLU A 496 -26.41 1.23 6.01
N ALA A 497 -26.32 2.12 5.00
CA ALA A 497 -26.77 1.82 3.63
C ALA A 497 -25.94 0.70 2.99
N LEU A 498 -24.63 0.69 3.23
CA LEU A 498 -23.72 -0.36 2.74
C LEU A 498 -23.98 -1.71 3.44
N ALA A 499 -24.32 -1.69 4.73
CA ALA A 499 -24.69 -2.91 5.47
C ALA A 499 -26.07 -3.45 5.07
N GLU A 500 -27.03 -2.58 4.65
CA GLU A 500 -28.32 -3.02 4.12
C GLU A 500 -28.19 -3.71 2.75
N ASP A 501 -27.24 -3.27 1.92
CA ASP A 501 -27.04 -3.75 0.53
C ASP A 501 -25.53 -3.93 0.27
N PRO A 502 -24.94 -5.03 0.74
CA PRO A 502 -23.49 -5.18 0.78
C PRO A 502 -22.85 -5.25 -0.60
N ALA A 503 -21.90 -4.37 -0.88
CA ALA A 503 -20.99 -4.46 -2.03
C ALA A 503 -19.90 -5.52 -1.80
N TYR A 504 -19.54 -5.72 -0.53
CA TYR A 504 -18.48 -6.63 -0.09
C TYR A 504 -18.97 -7.50 1.07
N ALA A 505 -18.51 -8.75 1.11
CA ALA A 505 -18.50 -9.51 2.36
C ALA A 505 -17.17 -9.22 3.05
N PHE A 506 -17.14 -8.27 3.99
CA PHE A 506 -15.97 -7.96 4.78
C PHE A 506 -15.59 -9.16 5.65
N ILE A 507 -14.28 -9.47 5.74
CA ILE A 507 -13.78 -10.63 6.49
C ILE A 507 -12.94 -10.20 7.69
N CYS A 508 -11.83 -9.53 7.47
CA CYS A 508 -10.92 -9.11 8.54
C CYS A 508 -10.15 -7.85 8.19
N TYR A 509 -9.71 -7.14 9.22
CA TYR A 509 -8.56 -6.25 9.16
C TYR A 509 -7.32 -7.07 9.50
N ILE A 510 -6.22 -6.82 8.82
CA ILE A 510 -4.93 -7.47 9.11
C ILE A 510 -4.04 -6.54 9.94
N ASP A 511 -3.15 -7.11 10.72
CA ASP A 511 -2.08 -6.36 11.39
C ASP A 511 -0.77 -6.52 10.59
N ALA A 512 0.12 -5.53 10.72
CA ALA A 512 1.44 -5.55 10.11
C ALA A 512 2.49 -5.93 11.16
N ASN A 513 3.23 -7.03 10.91
CA ASN A 513 4.18 -7.56 11.89
C ASN A 513 5.60 -7.09 11.57
N TYR A 514 6.00 -5.96 12.13
CA TYR A 514 7.37 -5.48 12.01
C TYR A 514 8.27 -6.11 13.06
N VAL A 515 9.36 -6.74 12.63
CA VAL A 515 10.42 -7.24 13.50
C VAL A 515 11.61 -6.29 13.41
N VAL A 516 11.96 -5.65 14.52
CA VAL A 516 12.92 -4.54 14.55
C VAL A 516 13.99 -4.78 15.60
N ASN A 517 15.25 -4.58 15.24
CA ASN A 517 16.37 -4.67 16.18
C ASN A 517 16.22 -3.64 17.32
N LYS A 518 16.38 -4.10 18.56
CA LYS A 518 16.23 -3.25 19.77
C LYS A 518 17.17 -2.06 19.85
N LYS A 519 18.21 -2.01 19.00
CA LYS A 519 19.10 -0.83 18.87
C LYS A 519 18.44 0.36 18.16
N ILE A 520 17.28 0.14 17.47
CA ILE A 520 16.55 1.16 16.74
C ILE A 520 15.47 1.73 17.65
N HIS A 521 15.39 3.06 17.72
CA HIS A 521 14.45 3.81 18.55
C HIS A 521 13.69 4.84 17.72
N GLY A 522 12.48 5.22 18.15
CA GLY A 522 11.65 6.25 17.51
C GLY A 522 10.42 5.70 16.79
N ILE A 523 10.22 4.38 16.77
CA ILE A 523 9.01 3.76 16.22
C ILE A 523 7.81 4.10 17.10
N THR A 524 6.72 4.54 16.49
CA THR A 524 5.47 4.89 17.18
C THR A 524 4.49 3.72 17.11
N GLU A 525 4.38 2.93 18.19
CA GLU A 525 3.60 1.68 18.24
C GLU A 525 2.08 1.85 18.02
N ASN A 526 1.55 3.03 18.32
CA ASN A 526 0.09 3.30 18.22
C ASN A 526 -0.32 3.91 16.88
N THR A 527 0.57 4.04 15.93
CA THR A 527 0.25 4.51 14.58
C THR A 527 -0.54 3.43 13.85
N VAL A 528 -1.68 3.79 13.27
CA VAL A 528 -2.44 2.91 12.38
C VAL A 528 -1.80 3.02 10.99
N LEU A 529 -1.35 1.89 10.46
CA LEU A 529 -0.70 1.84 9.15
C LEU A 529 -1.72 1.72 8.01
N GLY A 530 -1.31 2.07 6.81
CA GLY A 530 -2.12 2.01 5.61
C GLY A 530 -2.23 0.61 5.00
N HIS A 531 -2.69 0.57 3.77
CA HIS A 531 -2.77 -0.63 2.95
C HIS A 531 -1.40 -1.29 2.82
N HIS A 532 -1.33 -2.60 2.89
CA HIS A 532 -0.09 -3.41 2.95
C HIS A 532 0.85 -3.08 4.13
N GLY A 533 0.34 -2.47 5.19
CA GLY A 533 1.16 -2.08 6.34
C GLY A 533 2.12 -0.92 6.07
N VAL A 534 1.92 -0.17 4.98
CA VAL A 534 2.76 0.98 4.61
C VAL A 534 2.54 2.14 5.58
N GLY A 535 3.61 2.90 5.84
CA GLY A 535 3.59 4.10 6.65
C GLY A 535 4.43 4.02 7.94
N ILE A 536 5.20 2.94 8.17
CA ILE A 536 6.05 2.83 9.38
C ILE A 536 7.12 3.94 9.43
N PHE A 537 7.61 4.40 8.28
CA PHE A 537 8.68 5.39 8.17
C PHE A 537 8.20 6.86 8.25
N TRP A 538 6.94 7.13 8.55
CA TRP A 538 6.37 8.48 8.54
C TRP A 538 7.16 9.52 9.38
N ASN A 539 7.90 9.09 10.40
CA ASN A 539 8.73 9.93 11.28
C ASN A 539 10.20 9.48 11.33
N ILE A 540 10.71 8.86 10.27
CA ILE A 540 12.05 8.26 10.24
C ILE A 540 13.17 9.28 10.54
N GLN A 541 12.96 10.57 10.28
CA GLN A 541 13.91 11.64 10.61
C GLN A 541 14.20 11.72 12.11
N ASP A 542 13.26 11.26 12.96
CA ASP A 542 13.39 11.26 14.42
C ASP A 542 13.97 9.95 14.97
N TRP A 543 14.16 8.93 14.11
CA TRP A 543 14.68 7.63 14.54
C TRP A 543 16.17 7.70 14.84
N THR A 544 16.61 6.91 15.83
CA THR A 544 18.02 6.80 16.24
C THR A 544 18.45 5.35 16.33
N ILE A 545 19.76 5.11 16.21
CA ILE A 545 20.37 3.78 16.36
C ILE A 545 21.43 3.86 17.45
N ASP A 546 21.40 2.94 18.42
CA ASP A 546 22.46 2.78 19.43
C ASP A 546 23.78 2.40 18.75
N ALA A 547 24.90 2.98 19.23
CA ALA A 547 26.24 2.81 18.69
C ALA A 547 26.82 1.41 18.93
#